data_0e301f1afcc50f0a68a9d8d82a8b69b6
#
_entry.id   0e301f1afcc50f0a68a9d8d82a8b69b6
#
_cell.length_a   1.000
_cell.length_b   1.000
_cell.length_c   1.000
_cell.angle_alpha   90.00
_cell.angle_beta   90.00
_cell.angle_gamma   90.00
#
_symmetry.space_group_name_H-M   'P 1'
#
loop_
_entity.id
_entity.type
_entity.pdbx_description
1 polymer ?
#
loop_
_entity_poly.entity_id
_entity_poly.type
_entity_poly.pdbx_seq_one_letter_code
_entity_poly.pdbx_strand_id
1 'polypeptide(L)'
;MRAPLPRVLLLLFVASILAHAQANPSWRTPIAPFQIADNLYYIGSQELASYLVVTPQGNILINANLATSPPQIRSSVEKLGFRWTDIKILLNSQAHDDHMAGAAQIIRETHAKNMVMDGDVSVVETGAHADFLFPSPNIPTYTPVHVDRVLHDQDTVNLGGVTLTAHKTAGHTRGCTTWTLRAHLPGEPPQTSRNIVIVGGAGFWSEYHFVATPGHPVSYPGIVQDFQHTFAVLQALPCDIFLGAHGGYFDMLTKLERFPKDGPRVFIDPAGYNDFVTDAQKTFERELTRQQAAAAH
;
A
#
# COMPACT_ATOMS: atom_id res chain seq x y z
N MET A 1 36.02 -53.80 -39.98
CA MET A 1 35.16 -53.78 -38.77
C MET A 1 35.45 -52.51 -38.05
N ARG A 2 34.53 -51.54 -38.14
CA ARG A 2 34.63 -50.26 -37.43
C ARG A 2 33.52 -50.28 -36.34
N ALA A 3 33.91 -50.15 -35.07
CA ALA A 3 33.00 -50.11 -33.91
C ALA A 3 32.23 -48.78 -33.92
N PRO A 4 30.95 -48.75 -33.51
CA PRO A 4 30.17 -47.52 -33.40
C PRO A 4 30.54 -46.79 -32.09
N LEU A 5 30.78 -45.48 -32.19
CA LEU A 5 30.88 -44.58 -31.04
C LEU A 5 29.50 -44.45 -30.32
N PRO A 6 29.48 -44.42 -29.01
CA PRO A 6 28.25 -44.17 -28.27
C PRO A 6 27.87 -42.67 -28.40
N ARG A 7 26.65 -42.42 -28.84
CA ARG A 7 26.02 -41.09 -28.77
C ARG A 7 25.75 -40.75 -27.30
N VAL A 8 26.56 -39.88 -26.73
CA VAL A 8 26.29 -39.23 -25.47
C VAL A 8 25.14 -38.25 -25.68
N LEU A 9 23.98 -38.64 -25.19
CA LEU A 9 22.77 -37.76 -25.11
C LEU A 9 23.04 -36.74 -24.04
N LEU A 10 23.42 -35.50 -24.43
CA LEU A 10 23.55 -34.36 -23.52
C LEU A 10 22.16 -33.88 -23.15
N LEU A 11 21.63 -34.38 -22.02
CA LEU A 11 20.44 -33.86 -21.39
C LEU A 11 20.74 -32.46 -20.84
N LEU A 12 20.45 -31.45 -21.64
CA LEU A 12 20.35 -30.08 -21.17
C LEU A 12 19.18 -29.98 -20.19
N PHE A 13 19.49 -30.08 -18.92
CA PHE A 13 18.59 -29.62 -17.85
C PHE A 13 18.48 -28.10 -17.99
N VAL A 14 17.47 -27.66 -18.73
CA VAL A 14 16.99 -26.28 -18.62
C VAL A 14 16.37 -26.17 -17.26
N ALA A 15 17.17 -25.83 -16.25
CA ALA A 15 16.67 -25.33 -14.99
C ALA A 15 15.93 -24.01 -15.30
N SER A 16 14.62 -24.10 -15.48
CA SER A 16 13.74 -22.94 -15.42
C SER A 16 13.93 -22.34 -14.04
N ILE A 17 14.80 -21.36 -13.93
CA ILE A 17 14.88 -20.46 -12.79
C ILE A 17 13.57 -19.68 -12.85
N LEU A 18 12.54 -20.20 -12.19
CA LEU A 18 11.43 -19.40 -11.71
C LEU A 18 12.06 -18.41 -10.73
N ALA A 19 12.50 -17.28 -11.24
CA ALA A 19 12.75 -16.11 -10.44
C ALA A 19 11.36 -15.67 -9.90
N HIS A 20 10.92 -16.35 -8.84
CA HIS A 20 10.02 -15.70 -7.90
C HIS A 20 10.83 -14.49 -7.47
N ALA A 21 10.34 -13.29 -7.81
CA ALA A 21 10.83 -12.09 -7.19
C ALA A 21 10.78 -12.37 -5.68
N GLN A 22 11.95 -12.62 -5.08
CA GLN A 22 12.03 -12.79 -3.63
C GLN A 22 11.58 -11.45 -3.09
N ALA A 23 10.36 -11.41 -2.56
CA ALA A 23 9.85 -10.24 -1.91
C ALA A 23 10.95 -9.74 -0.96
N ASN A 24 11.28 -8.45 -1.06
CA ASN A 24 12.32 -7.83 -0.26
C ASN A 24 12.20 -8.31 1.20
N PRO A 25 13.26 -8.86 1.82
CA PRO A 25 13.19 -9.39 3.18
C PRO A 25 12.55 -8.42 4.18
N SER A 26 12.75 -7.10 4.00
CA SER A 26 12.14 -6.04 4.83
C SER A 26 10.60 -6.06 4.84
N TRP A 27 9.97 -6.63 3.80
CA TRP A 27 8.51 -6.79 3.74
C TRP A 27 7.97 -7.75 4.82
N ARG A 28 8.81 -8.66 5.30
CA ARG A 28 8.47 -9.67 6.31
C ARG A 28 9.22 -9.49 7.62
N THR A 29 10.24 -8.63 7.66
CA THR A 29 11.02 -8.40 8.87
C THR A 29 10.18 -7.63 9.88
N PRO A 30 9.84 -8.25 11.04
CA PRO A 30 9.03 -7.59 12.05
C PRO A 30 9.78 -6.43 12.69
N ILE A 31 9.03 -5.41 13.09
CA ILE A 31 9.52 -4.38 14.02
C ILE A 31 8.61 -4.32 15.24
N ALA A 32 9.12 -3.77 16.34
CA ALA A 32 8.28 -3.50 17.49
C ALA A 32 7.18 -2.50 17.12
N PRO A 33 5.90 -2.75 17.44
CA PRO A 33 4.85 -1.78 17.18
C PRO A 33 5.05 -0.53 18.04
N PHE A 34 4.64 0.63 17.53
CA PHE A 34 4.81 1.90 18.21
C PHE A 34 3.62 2.83 17.98
N GLN A 35 3.43 3.77 18.91
CA GLN A 35 2.40 4.80 18.85
C GLN A 35 2.89 5.98 17.99
N ILE A 36 2.05 6.43 17.05
CA ILE A 36 2.30 7.61 16.21
C ILE A 36 1.54 8.82 16.74
N ALA A 37 0.29 8.62 17.12
CA ALA A 37 -0.59 9.64 17.69
C ALA A 37 -1.45 9.00 18.78
N ASP A 38 -2.28 9.76 19.49
CA ASP A 38 -3.05 9.26 20.63
C ASP A 38 -3.82 7.98 20.34
N ASN A 39 -4.32 7.82 19.12
CA ASN A 39 -5.14 6.69 18.71
C ASN A 39 -4.60 5.98 17.45
N LEU A 40 -3.43 6.32 16.96
CA LEU A 40 -2.83 5.75 15.75
C LEU A 40 -1.52 5.04 16.08
N TYR A 41 -1.41 3.78 15.67
CA TYR A 41 -0.27 2.93 15.92
C TYR A 41 0.25 2.32 14.63
N TYR A 42 1.58 2.18 14.49
CA TYR A 42 2.20 1.36 13.48
C TYR A 42 2.30 -0.08 13.95
N ILE A 43 1.86 -1.03 13.13
CA ILE A 43 1.82 -2.46 13.46
C ILE A 43 2.32 -3.35 12.32
N GLY A 44 2.93 -2.76 11.30
CA GLY A 44 3.45 -3.44 10.10
C GLY A 44 4.85 -4.05 10.28
N SER A 45 5.49 -4.33 9.15
CA SER A 45 6.89 -4.78 9.06
C SER A 45 7.83 -3.58 8.87
N GLN A 46 9.11 -3.86 8.58
CA GLN A 46 10.09 -2.80 8.27
C GLN A 46 9.70 -1.97 7.04
N GLU A 47 8.99 -2.56 6.08
CA GLU A 47 8.65 -1.88 4.82
C GLU A 47 7.15 -1.83 4.55
N LEU A 48 6.41 -2.94 4.75
CA LEU A 48 4.98 -2.94 4.54
C LEU A 48 4.25 -2.37 5.75
N ALA A 49 3.67 -1.20 5.56
CA ALA A 49 2.98 -0.50 6.62
C ALA A 49 1.57 -1.07 6.85
N SER A 50 1.26 -1.30 8.12
CA SER A 50 -0.10 -1.50 8.62
C SER A 50 -0.33 -0.55 9.78
N TYR A 51 -1.52 0.03 9.85
CA TYR A 51 -1.87 0.98 10.90
C TYR A 51 -3.10 0.52 11.65
N LEU A 52 -3.08 0.68 12.97
CA LEU A 52 -4.23 0.47 13.84
C LEU A 52 -4.73 1.81 14.34
N VAL A 53 -5.97 2.14 14.02
CA VAL A 53 -6.68 3.28 14.60
C VAL A 53 -7.59 2.75 15.71
N VAL A 54 -7.31 3.15 16.94
CA VAL A 54 -8.01 2.66 18.15
C VAL A 54 -9.14 3.60 18.53
N THR A 55 -10.32 3.05 18.81
CA THR A 55 -11.48 3.83 19.24
C THR A 55 -12.26 3.10 20.33
N PRO A 56 -13.11 3.81 21.10
CA PRO A 56 -13.96 3.18 22.12
C PRO A 56 -14.98 2.17 21.58
N GLN A 57 -15.28 2.22 20.26
CA GLN A 57 -16.27 1.34 19.62
C GLN A 57 -15.63 0.19 18.81
N GLY A 58 -14.32 0.02 18.92
CA GLY A 58 -13.51 -0.95 18.19
C GLY A 58 -12.44 -0.27 17.36
N ASN A 59 -11.72 -1.05 16.56
CA ASN A 59 -10.53 -0.58 15.86
C ASN A 59 -10.71 -0.63 14.34
N ILE A 60 -10.00 0.26 13.65
CA ILE A 60 -9.84 0.24 12.19
C ILE A 60 -8.42 -0.22 11.89
N LEU A 61 -8.30 -1.20 11.01
CA LEU A 61 -7.03 -1.65 10.45
C LEU A 61 -6.87 -1.10 9.03
N ILE A 62 -5.75 -0.49 8.74
CA ILE A 62 -5.37 -0.07 7.38
C ILE A 62 -4.24 -0.97 6.90
N ASN A 63 -4.43 -1.64 5.79
CA ASN A 63 -3.58 -2.64 5.13
C ASN A 63 -3.46 -3.98 5.89
N ALA A 64 -3.77 -5.03 5.16
CA ALA A 64 -3.65 -6.42 5.58
C ALA A 64 -2.29 -7.04 5.25
N ASN A 65 -1.53 -6.36 4.39
CA ASN A 65 -0.24 -6.76 3.85
C ASN A 65 -0.28 -8.15 3.15
N LEU A 66 0.85 -8.86 3.12
CA LEU A 66 0.99 -10.17 2.48
C LEU A 66 0.10 -11.23 3.13
N ALA A 67 -0.20 -12.31 2.41
CA ALA A 67 -0.92 -13.45 2.95
C ALA A 67 -0.28 -14.07 4.20
N THR A 68 1.01 -13.83 4.41
CA THR A 68 1.77 -14.30 5.59
C THR A 68 1.86 -13.28 6.72
N SER A 69 1.33 -12.05 6.53
CA SER A 69 1.45 -10.96 7.51
C SER A 69 0.46 -11.00 8.68
N PRO A 70 -0.76 -11.57 8.58
CA PRO A 70 -1.75 -11.50 9.65
C PRO A 70 -1.27 -11.98 11.02
N PRO A 71 -0.47 -13.06 11.17
CA PRO A 71 0.05 -13.47 12.48
C PRO A 71 0.97 -12.41 13.11
N GLN A 72 1.79 -11.73 12.31
CA GLN A 72 2.69 -10.67 12.78
C GLN A 72 1.90 -9.42 13.15
N ILE A 73 0.92 -9.01 12.32
CA ILE A 73 0.02 -7.87 12.61
C ILE A 73 -0.74 -8.14 13.91
N ARG A 74 -1.33 -9.33 14.07
CA ARG A 74 -2.02 -9.74 15.29
C ARG A 74 -1.11 -9.68 16.52
N SER A 75 0.10 -10.23 16.42
CA SER A 75 1.09 -10.14 17.50
C SER A 75 1.39 -8.69 17.89
N SER A 76 1.47 -7.78 16.93
CA SER A 76 1.69 -6.35 17.16
C SER A 76 0.50 -5.69 17.89
N VAL A 77 -0.73 -6.01 17.47
CA VAL A 77 -1.97 -5.54 18.13
C VAL A 77 -2.02 -6.00 19.59
N GLU A 78 -1.75 -7.29 19.83
CA GLU A 78 -1.78 -7.89 21.17
C GLU A 78 -0.66 -7.37 22.08
N LYS A 79 0.54 -7.10 21.53
CA LYS A 79 1.65 -6.47 22.27
C LYS A 79 1.34 -5.05 22.73
N LEU A 80 0.52 -4.32 21.99
CA LEU A 80 0.04 -3.00 22.38
C LEU A 80 -1.09 -3.06 23.43
N GLY A 81 -1.56 -4.26 23.80
CA GLY A 81 -2.63 -4.47 24.77
C GLY A 81 -4.04 -4.42 24.19
N PHE A 82 -4.17 -4.39 22.87
CA PHE A 82 -5.47 -4.39 22.19
C PHE A 82 -5.90 -5.82 21.83
N ARG A 83 -7.22 -6.03 21.69
CA ARG A 83 -7.75 -7.33 21.27
C ARG A 83 -7.86 -7.39 19.76
N TRP A 84 -7.40 -8.49 19.18
CA TRP A 84 -7.51 -8.76 17.75
C TRP A 84 -8.95 -8.69 17.22
N THR A 85 -9.90 -9.25 17.98
CA THR A 85 -11.32 -9.28 17.62
C THR A 85 -12.04 -7.95 17.73
N ASP A 86 -11.37 -6.89 18.25
CA ASP A 86 -11.90 -5.54 18.27
C ASP A 86 -11.69 -4.79 16.96
N ILE A 87 -10.96 -5.36 15.98
CA ILE A 87 -10.91 -4.82 14.63
C ILE A 87 -12.30 -4.99 13.99
N LYS A 88 -12.96 -3.88 13.70
CA LYS A 88 -14.32 -3.81 13.14
C LYS A 88 -14.34 -3.42 11.67
N ILE A 89 -13.32 -2.70 11.22
CA ILE A 89 -13.20 -2.21 9.85
C ILE A 89 -11.79 -2.54 9.34
N LEU A 90 -11.73 -3.08 8.13
CA LEU A 90 -10.52 -3.24 7.35
C LEU A 90 -10.57 -2.28 6.17
N LEU A 91 -9.55 -1.43 6.06
CA LEU A 91 -9.29 -0.53 4.95
C LEU A 91 -8.01 -0.95 4.24
N ASN A 92 -7.85 -0.56 3.00
CA ASN A 92 -6.62 -0.76 2.26
C ASN A 92 -6.15 0.54 1.60
N SER A 93 -4.88 0.58 1.24
CA SER A 93 -4.30 1.65 0.43
C SER A 93 -4.46 1.37 -1.06
N GLN A 94 -4.44 0.09 -1.45
CA GLN A 94 -4.53 -0.38 -2.84
C GLN A 94 -4.79 -1.90 -2.88
N ALA A 95 -5.17 -2.43 -4.05
CA ALA A 95 -5.58 -3.82 -4.19
C ALA A 95 -4.44 -4.82 -4.48
N HIS A 96 -3.16 -4.40 -4.55
CA HIS A 96 -2.06 -5.35 -4.75
C HIS A 96 -1.85 -6.26 -3.53
N ASP A 97 -1.17 -7.38 -3.74
CA ASP A 97 -1.00 -8.45 -2.75
C ASP A 97 -0.25 -8.01 -1.49
N ASP A 98 0.70 -7.09 -1.63
CA ASP A 98 1.48 -6.55 -0.53
C ASP A 98 0.69 -5.65 0.44
N HIS A 99 -0.56 -5.30 0.09
CA HIS A 99 -1.48 -4.56 0.97
C HIS A 99 -2.78 -5.29 1.25
N MET A 100 -3.15 -6.30 0.43
CA MET A 100 -4.48 -6.89 0.47
C MET A 100 -4.49 -8.41 0.69
N ALA A 101 -3.39 -9.13 0.45
CA ALA A 101 -3.41 -10.60 0.47
C ALA A 101 -3.71 -11.21 1.84
N GLY A 102 -3.42 -10.51 2.95
CA GLY A 102 -3.76 -10.93 4.31
C GLY A 102 -5.24 -10.77 4.69
N ALA A 103 -6.04 -10.05 3.88
CA ALA A 103 -7.41 -9.66 4.22
C ALA A 103 -8.34 -10.84 4.52
N ALA A 104 -8.27 -11.90 3.72
CA ALA A 104 -9.12 -13.08 3.92
C ALA A 104 -8.96 -13.72 5.29
N GLN A 105 -7.73 -13.80 5.80
CA GLN A 105 -7.46 -14.31 7.14
C GLN A 105 -7.97 -13.34 8.22
N ILE A 106 -7.68 -12.06 8.07
CA ILE A 106 -8.09 -11.03 9.03
C ILE A 106 -9.61 -10.99 9.18
N ILE A 107 -10.34 -10.92 8.05
CA ILE A 107 -11.82 -10.88 8.03
C ILE A 107 -12.40 -12.15 8.68
N ARG A 108 -11.87 -13.32 8.36
CA ARG A 108 -12.31 -14.58 8.95
C ARG A 108 -12.16 -14.60 10.48
N GLU A 109 -11.07 -14.02 11.01
CA GLU A 109 -10.77 -14.05 12.44
C GLU A 109 -11.44 -12.91 13.24
N THR A 110 -11.69 -11.76 12.61
CA THR A 110 -12.18 -10.56 13.30
C THR A 110 -13.63 -10.20 12.95
N HIS A 111 -14.16 -10.72 11.84
CA HIS A 111 -15.43 -10.31 11.24
C HIS A 111 -15.47 -8.81 10.88
N ALA A 112 -14.30 -8.22 10.60
CA ALA A 112 -14.19 -6.84 10.17
C ALA A 112 -14.90 -6.61 8.84
N LYS A 113 -15.55 -5.44 8.72
CA LYS A 113 -16.14 -4.98 7.45
C LYS A 113 -15.06 -4.47 6.53
N ASN A 114 -14.96 -5.06 5.34
CA ASN A 114 -14.01 -4.69 4.31
C ASN A 114 -14.57 -3.53 3.48
N MET A 115 -13.87 -2.39 3.47
CA MET A 115 -14.27 -1.20 2.71
C MET A 115 -13.17 -0.84 1.72
N VAL A 116 -13.52 -0.75 0.44
CA VAL A 116 -12.58 -0.61 -0.67
C VAL A 116 -13.02 0.53 -1.58
N MET A 117 -12.08 1.31 -2.06
CA MET A 117 -12.32 2.37 -3.04
C MET A 117 -12.84 1.78 -4.35
N ASP A 118 -13.81 2.46 -4.98
CA ASP A 118 -14.22 2.13 -6.34
C ASP A 118 -12.99 2.07 -7.26
N GLY A 119 -13.02 1.28 -8.30
CA GLY A 119 -11.84 1.00 -9.13
C GLY A 119 -11.00 -0.19 -8.65
N ASP A 120 -10.90 -0.46 -7.34
CA ASP A 120 -10.21 -1.65 -6.80
C ASP A 120 -11.16 -2.78 -6.38
N VAL A 121 -12.46 -2.54 -6.32
CA VAL A 121 -13.46 -3.53 -5.88
C VAL A 121 -13.36 -4.84 -6.66
N SER A 122 -13.37 -4.78 -8.00
CA SER A 122 -13.28 -5.98 -8.83
C SER A 122 -11.94 -6.72 -8.66
N VAL A 123 -10.86 -6.00 -8.42
CA VAL A 123 -9.53 -6.60 -8.17
C VAL A 123 -9.55 -7.37 -6.86
N VAL A 124 -10.09 -6.79 -5.79
CA VAL A 124 -10.22 -7.42 -4.47
C VAL A 124 -11.16 -8.63 -4.50
N GLU A 125 -12.31 -8.52 -5.17
CA GLU A 125 -13.30 -9.60 -5.25
C GLU A 125 -12.90 -10.73 -6.21
N THR A 126 -11.89 -10.52 -7.05
CA THR A 126 -11.34 -11.56 -7.93
C THR A 126 -9.94 -12.04 -7.49
N GLY A 127 -9.39 -11.49 -6.39
CA GLY A 127 -8.06 -11.88 -5.91
C GLY A 127 -6.95 -11.52 -6.88
N ALA A 128 -6.98 -10.30 -7.40
CA ALA A 128 -6.09 -9.68 -8.37
C ALA A 128 -6.34 -10.05 -9.86
N HIS A 129 -7.22 -11.01 -10.17
CA HIS A 129 -7.45 -11.38 -11.57
C HIS A 129 -8.06 -10.27 -12.44
N ALA A 130 -8.73 -9.29 -11.85
CA ALA A 130 -9.27 -8.12 -12.55
C ALA A 130 -8.30 -6.91 -12.57
N ASP A 131 -7.06 -7.08 -12.08
CA ASP A 131 -6.05 -6.04 -12.19
C ASP A 131 -5.70 -5.79 -13.68
N PHE A 132 -5.49 -4.52 -14.02
CA PHE A 132 -5.15 -4.14 -15.40
C PHE A 132 -3.77 -4.64 -15.85
N LEU A 133 -2.90 -5.00 -14.91
CA LEU A 133 -1.60 -5.63 -15.18
C LEU A 133 -1.69 -7.16 -15.28
N PHE A 134 -2.83 -7.77 -14.94
CA PHE A 134 -3.00 -9.20 -15.09
C PHE A 134 -3.06 -9.59 -16.60
N PRO A 135 -2.39 -10.67 -17.06
CA PRO A 135 -1.73 -11.73 -16.31
C PRO A 135 -0.21 -11.55 -16.09
N SER A 136 0.26 -10.37 -15.75
CA SER A 136 1.68 -10.15 -15.47
C SER A 136 2.18 -11.10 -14.36
N PRO A 137 3.38 -11.71 -14.51
CA PRO A 137 3.97 -12.54 -13.47
C PRO A 137 4.35 -11.74 -12.20
N ASN A 138 4.35 -10.41 -12.29
CA ASN A 138 4.64 -9.50 -11.18
C ASN A 138 3.38 -9.17 -10.34
N ILE A 139 2.20 -9.62 -10.76
CA ILE A 139 0.94 -9.46 -10.01
C ILE A 139 0.53 -10.83 -9.44
N PRO A 140 0.94 -11.16 -8.20
CA PRO A 140 0.53 -12.40 -7.57
C PRO A 140 -0.94 -12.34 -7.20
N THR A 141 -1.61 -13.48 -7.33
CA THR A 141 -3.01 -13.64 -6.91
C THR A 141 -3.10 -13.93 -5.42
N TYR A 142 -4.23 -13.57 -4.82
CA TYR A 142 -4.54 -13.80 -3.41
C TYR A 142 -5.99 -14.28 -3.23
N THR A 143 -6.35 -14.70 -2.01
CA THR A 143 -7.72 -15.16 -1.72
C THR A 143 -8.71 -14.01 -1.89
N PRO A 144 -9.70 -14.10 -2.79
CA PRO A 144 -10.74 -13.10 -2.95
C PRO A 144 -11.50 -12.84 -1.65
N VAL A 145 -11.90 -11.59 -1.44
CA VAL A 145 -12.74 -11.20 -0.31
C VAL A 145 -13.87 -10.29 -0.76
N HIS A 146 -15.02 -10.41 -0.10
CA HIS A 146 -16.18 -9.57 -0.34
C HIS A 146 -15.92 -8.14 0.11
N VAL A 147 -16.44 -7.17 -0.63
CA VAL A 147 -16.43 -5.74 -0.28
C VAL A 147 -17.77 -5.38 0.36
N ASP A 148 -17.76 -5.11 1.67
CA ASP A 148 -18.96 -4.75 2.42
C ASP A 148 -19.44 -3.31 2.14
N ARG A 149 -18.50 -2.40 1.81
CA ARG A 149 -18.80 -1.03 1.42
C ARG A 149 -17.82 -0.56 0.33
N VAL A 150 -18.39 -0.11 -0.79
CA VAL A 150 -17.64 0.63 -1.81
C VAL A 150 -17.46 2.07 -1.35
N LEU A 151 -16.24 2.55 -1.38
CA LEU A 151 -15.89 3.94 -1.08
C LEU A 151 -15.70 4.71 -2.38
N HIS A 152 -16.05 5.98 -2.34
CA HIS A 152 -15.80 6.96 -3.39
C HIS A 152 -14.87 8.05 -2.88
N ASP A 153 -14.33 8.85 -3.80
CA ASP A 153 -13.48 9.98 -3.42
C ASP A 153 -14.18 10.89 -2.41
N GLN A 154 -13.44 11.32 -1.39
CA GLN A 154 -13.90 12.13 -0.25
C GLN A 154 -14.88 11.42 0.70
N ASP A 155 -15.16 10.14 0.51
CA ASP A 155 -15.95 9.40 1.50
C ASP A 155 -15.25 9.36 2.86
N THR A 156 -16.06 9.36 3.92
CA THR A 156 -15.57 9.24 5.29
C THR A 156 -15.90 7.88 5.90
N VAL A 157 -14.95 7.38 6.68
CA VAL A 157 -15.12 6.20 7.55
C VAL A 157 -15.09 6.68 9.00
N ASN A 158 -16.19 6.46 9.70
CA ASN A 158 -16.37 6.94 11.06
C ASN A 158 -16.52 5.76 12.03
N LEU A 159 -15.74 5.76 13.10
CA LEU A 159 -15.87 4.80 14.20
C LEU A 159 -15.45 5.44 15.52
N GLY A 160 -16.30 5.36 16.53
CA GLY A 160 -16.00 5.77 17.91
C GLY A 160 -15.48 7.21 18.06
N GLY A 161 -15.96 8.13 17.23
CA GLY A 161 -15.56 9.54 17.24
C GLY A 161 -14.35 9.89 16.39
N VAL A 162 -13.72 8.88 15.75
CA VAL A 162 -12.63 9.10 14.80
C VAL A 162 -13.19 9.09 13.38
N THR A 163 -12.71 10.01 12.54
CA THR A 163 -13.06 10.13 11.13
C THR A 163 -11.80 10.00 10.28
N LEU A 164 -11.81 9.06 9.35
CA LEU A 164 -10.84 8.99 8.25
C LEU A 164 -11.51 9.45 6.97
N THR A 165 -10.80 10.24 6.15
CA THR A 165 -11.25 10.61 4.81
C THR A 165 -10.47 9.81 3.78
N ALA A 166 -11.18 9.21 2.84
CA ALA A 166 -10.62 8.49 1.71
C ALA A 166 -10.43 9.45 0.53
N HIS A 167 -9.19 9.67 0.11
CA HIS A 167 -8.88 10.41 -1.11
C HIS A 167 -8.50 9.41 -2.19
N LYS A 168 -9.25 9.41 -3.29
CA LYS A 168 -8.94 8.57 -4.44
C LYS A 168 -7.71 9.12 -5.15
N THR A 169 -6.57 8.47 -4.96
CA THR A 169 -5.29 8.78 -5.59
C THR A 169 -4.93 7.68 -6.60
N ALA A 170 -5.81 7.52 -7.61
CA ALA A 170 -5.69 6.49 -8.62
C ALA A 170 -4.47 6.66 -9.53
N GLY A 171 -4.06 5.57 -10.16
CA GLY A 171 -2.91 5.50 -11.06
C GLY A 171 -2.07 4.27 -10.77
N HIS A 172 -1.58 4.11 -9.53
CA HIS A 172 -0.90 2.90 -9.09
C HIS A 172 -1.82 1.67 -9.12
N THR A 173 -3.02 1.79 -8.59
CA THR A 173 -4.21 1.01 -8.94
C THR A 173 -5.34 1.97 -9.28
N ARG A 174 -6.44 1.47 -9.84
CA ARG A 174 -7.60 2.30 -10.17
C ARG A 174 -8.33 2.84 -8.95
N GLY A 175 -8.19 2.18 -7.81
CA GLY A 175 -8.77 2.55 -6.53
C GLY A 175 -7.73 2.88 -5.46
N CYS A 176 -6.47 3.17 -5.84
CA CYS A 176 -5.46 3.59 -4.88
C CYS A 176 -5.98 4.74 -4.02
N THR A 177 -5.80 4.62 -2.70
CA THR A 177 -6.42 5.48 -1.70
C THR A 177 -5.37 6.05 -0.76
N THR A 178 -5.34 7.37 -0.65
CA THR A 178 -4.63 8.09 0.40
C THR A 178 -5.61 8.38 1.54
N TRP A 179 -5.22 8.07 2.76
CA TRP A 179 -6.04 8.28 3.95
C TRP A 179 -5.59 9.53 4.69
N THR A 180 -6.57 10.35 5.12
CA THR A 180 -6.29 11.46 6.04
C THR A 180 -7.13 11.35 7.30
N LEU A 181 -6.54 11.77 8.42
CA LEU A 181 -7.22 11.90 9.70
C LEU A 181 -6.58 13.03 10.50
N ARG A 182 -7.27 13.44 11.55
CA ARG A 182 -6.72 14.36 12.54
C ARG A 182 -6.53 13.66 13.87
N ALA A 183 -5.38 13.88 14.49
CA ALA A 183 -5.09 13.32 15.80
C ALA A 183 -4.16 14.26 16.60
N HIS A 184 -4.02 13.97 17.90
CA HIS A 184 -3.09 14.66 18.79
C HIS A 184 -1.85 13.82 18.97
N LEU A 185 -0.70 14.48 19.16
CA LEU A 185 0.51 13.76 19.58
C LEU A 185 0.56 13.64 21.11
N PRO A 186 1.01 12.49 21.63
CA PRO A 186 1.23 12.34 23.06
C PRO A 186 2.08 13.47 23.65
N GLY A 187 1.59 14.10 24.72
CA GLY A 187 2.27 15.20 25.41
C GLY A 187 2.13 16.58 24.76
N GLU A 188 1.40 16.72 23.64
CA GLU A 188 1.02 18.03 23.11
C GLU A 188 -0.24 18.58 23.82
N PRO A 189 -0.42 19.93 23.83
CA PRO A 189 -1.66 20.52 24.38
C PRO A 189 -2.90 19.97 23.67
N PRO A 190 -4.01 19.72 24.40
CA PRO A 190 -5.22 19.10 23.81
C PRO A 190 -5.84 19.87 22.63
N GLN A 191 -5.55 21.18 22.50
CA GLN A 191 -6.01 22.02 21.39
C GLN A 191 -5.15 21.84 20.12
N THR A 192 -3.97 21.19 20.21
CA THR A 192 -3.07 20.97 19.09
C THR A 192 -3.47 19.70 18.36
N SER A 193 -4.10 19.84 17.20
CA SER A 193 -4.47 18.72 16.34
C SER A 193 -3.65 18.74 15.07
N ARG A 194 -3.11 17.60 14.67
CA ARG A 194 -2.23 17.40 13.51
C ARG A 194 -2.99 16.77 12.35
N ASN A 195 -2.71 17.23 11.14
CA ASN A 195 -3.17 16.57 9.91
C ASN A 195 -2.22 15.42 9.59
N ILE A 196 -2.74 14.22 9.56
CA ILE A 196 -1.99 13.00 9.20
C ILE A 196 -2.39 12.61 7.79
N VAL A 197 -1.38 12.37 6.94
CA VAL A 197 -1.57 11.84 5.59
C VAL A 197 -0.86 10.49 5.49
N ILE A 198 -1.61 9.44 5.13
CA ILE A 198 -1.09 8.09 4.83
C ILE A 198 -1.21 7.89 3.33
N VAL A 199 -0.14 8.09 2.59
CA VAL A 199 -0.14 7.97 1.13
C VAL A 199 -0.25 6.51 0.73
N GLY A 200 -1.24 6.17 -0.13
CA GLY A 200 -1.48 4.82 -0.61
C GLY A 200 -0.47 4.34 -1.63
N GLY A 201 -0.19 5.16 -2.63
CA GLY A 201 0.79 4.90 -3.67
C GLY A 201 0.85 6.03 -4.68
N ALA A 202 2.04 6.34 -5.19
CA ALA A 202 2.26 7.37 -6.20
C ALA A 202 3.28 6.91 -7.27
N GLY A 203 3.74 5.66 -7.19
CA GLY A 203 4.68 5.05 -8.12
C GLY A 203 3.99 4.20 -9.19
N PHE A 204 4.81 3.68 -10.11
CA PHE A 204 4.40 2.76 -11.18
C PHE A 204 5.54 1.80 -11.48
N TRP A 205 5.22 0.69 -12.14
CA TRP A 205 6.21 -0.31 -12.58
C TRP A 205 6.54 -0.12 -14.07
N SER A 206 7.57 -0.80 -14.53
CA SER A 206 8.01 -0.78 -15.94
C SER A 206 6.94 -1.27 -16.91
N GLU A 207 5.98 -2.07 -16.45
CA GLU A 207 4.87 -2.64 -17.20
C GLU A 207 3.72 -1.65 -17.45
N TYR A 208 3.78 -0.44 -16.86
CA TYR A 208 2.74 0.57 -17.08
C TYR A 208 2.89 1.23 -18.44
N HIS A 209 1.85 1.17 -19.24
CA HIS A 209 1.76 1.84 -20.53
C HIS A 209 0.88 3.08 -20.42
N PHE A 210 1.49 4.25 -20.40
CA PHE A 210 0.79 5.55 -20.40
C PHE A 210 0.39 5.97 -21.81
N VAL A 211 1.10 5.47 -22.82
CA VAL A 211 0.88 5.77 -24.25
C VAL A 211 0.73 4.46 -25.01
N ALA A 212 -0.30 4.40 -25.87
CA ALA A 212 -0.49 3.23 -26.72
C ALA A 212 0.60 3.16 -27.78
N THR A 213 1.15 1.95 -28.00
CA THR A 213 2.05 1.63 -29.10
C THR A 213 1.60 0.35 -29.81
N PRO A 214 2.08 0.03 -31.02
CA PRO A 214 1.73 -1.20 -31.70
C PRO A 214 1.96 -2.43 -30.79
N GLY A 215 0.89 -3.19 -30.51
CA GLY A 215 0.93 -4.37 -29.65
C GLY A 215 0.88 -4.09 -28.13
N HIS A 216 0.92 -2.83 -27.69
CA HIS A 216 0.88 -2.43 -26.29
C HIS A 216 -0.14 -1.30 -26.10
N PRO A 217 -1.42 -1.61 -25.77
CA PRO A 217 -2.42 -0.59 -25.45
C PRO A 217 -2.03 0.11 -24.13
N VAL A 218 -2.66 1.25 -23.85
CA VAL A 218 -2.55 1.89 -22.53
C VAL A 218 -3.00 0.90 -21.45
N SER A 219 -2.35 0.94 -20.28
CA SER A 219 -2.66 0.04 -19.16
C SER A 219 -4.15 0.05 -18.80
N TYR A 220 -4.76 1.24 -18.76
CA TYR A 220 -6.22 1.43 -18.75
C TYR A 220 -6.58 2.84 -19.25
N PRO A 221 -7.81 3.03 -19.80
CA PRO A 221 -8.25 4.35 -20.23
C PRO A 221 -8.26 5.35 -19.07
N GLY A 222 -7.60 6.50 -19.25
CA GLY A 222 -7.54 7.55 -18.23
C GLY A 222 -6.36 7.49 -17.26
N ILE A 223 -5.46 6.51 -17.36
CA ILE A 223 -4.32 6.35 -16.43
C ILE A 223 -3.47 7.63 -16.27
N VAL A 224 -3.24 8.36 -17.36
CA VAL A 224 -2.46 9.62 -17.31
C VAL A 224 -3.19 10.68 -16.49
N GLN A 225 -4.50 10.82 -16.74
CA GLN A 225 -5.35 11.76 -16.02
C GLN A 225 -5.44 11.39 -14.53
N ASP A 226 -5.50 10.10 -14.20
CA ASP A 226 -5.53 9.62 -12.83
C ASP A 226 -4.24 9.96 -12.08
N PHE A 227 -3.06 9.75 -12.68
CA PHE A 227 -1.79 10.18 -12.07
C PHE A 227 -1.71 11.70 -11.91
N GLN A 228 -2.13 12.47 -12.93
CA GLN A 228 -2.15 13.94 -12.84
C GLN A 228 -3.08 14.42 -11.73
N HIS A 229 -4.26 13.83 -11.61
CA HIS A 229 -5.21 14.12 -10.52
C HIS A 229 -4.61 13.74 -9.15
N THR A 230 -3.99 12.57 -9.05
CA THR A 230 -3.33 12.11 -7.83
C THR A 230 -2.30 13.12 -7.32
N PHE A 231 -1.41 13.61 -8.19
CA PHE A 231 -0.44 14.62 -7.75
C PHE A 231 -1.10 15.94 -7.35
N ALA A 232 -2.16 16.38 -8.05
CA ALA A 232 -2.90 17.57 -7.68
C ALA A 232 -3.58 17.42 -6.29
N VAL A 233 -4.18 16.26 -6.02
CA VAL A 233 -4.76 15.94 -4.70
C VAL A 233 -3.69 15.94 -3.62
N LEU A 234 -2.61 15.18 -3.80
CA LEU A 234 -1.54 15.08 -2.81
C LEU A 234 -0.92 16.45 -2.50
N GLN A 235 -0.67 17.29 -3.51
CA GLN A 235 -0.13 18.63 -3.31
C GLN A 235 -1.08 19.56 -2.54
N ALA A 236 -2.38 19.33 -2.62
CA ALA A 236 -3.38 20.15 -1.92
C ALA A 236 -3.65 19.71 -0.48
N LEU A 237 -3.26 18.48 -0.08
CA LEU A 237 -3.52 17.98 1.26
C LEU A 237 -2.61 18.66 2.30
N PRO A 238 -3.18 19.22 3.39
CA PRO A 238 -2.38 19.68 4.50
C PRO A 238 -1.76 18.47 5.22
N CYS A 239 -0.45 18.44 5.32
CA CYS A 239 0.29 17.35 5.97
C CYS A 239 1.20 17.88 7.06
N ASP A 240 0.93 17.54 8.32
CA ASP A 240 1.85 17.75 9.44
C ASP A 240 2.64 16.46 9.69
N ILE A 241 1.98 15.30 9.67
CA ILE A 241 2.57 13.98 9.89
C ILE A 241 2.49 13.18 8.59
N PHE A 242 3.65 12.86 8.05
CA PHE A 242 3.78 12.09 6.82
C PHE A 242 3.97 10.61 7.10
N LEU A 243 3.05 9.81 6.56
CA LEU A 243 3.06 8.34 6.59
C LEU A 243 2.74 7.80 5.18
N GLY A 244 2.93 6.51 4.97
CA GLY A 244 2.62 5.88 3.69
C GLY A 244 2.39 4.38 3.81
N ALA A 245 1.94 3.76 2.73
CA ALA A 245 1.72 2.32 2.63
C ALA A 245 3.04 1.51 2.70
N HIS A 246 4.17 2.16 2.42
CA HIS A 246 5.51 1.62 2.59
C HIS A 246 6.33 2.47 3.55
N GLY A 247 7.16 1.82 4.37
CA GLY A 247 8.07 2.50 5.31
C GLY A 247 9.07 3.42 4.61
N GLY A 248 9.52 3.03 3.41
CA GLY A 248 10.41 3.82 2.57
C GLY A 248 9.82 5.13 2.08
N TYR A 249 8.49 5.28 1.96
CA TYR A 249 7.88 6.53 1.52
C TYR A 249 8.18 7.70 2.47
N PHE A 250 8.19 7.43 3.76
CA PHE A 250 8.35 8.45 4.80
C PHE A 250 9.62 8.26 5.66
N ASP A 251 10.60 7.54 5.11
CA ASP A 251 11.91 7.32 5.73
C ASP A 251 11.81 6.77 7.17
N MET A 252 10.91 5.78 7.33
CA MET A 252 10.52 5.26 8.64
C MET A 252 11.71 4.77 9.47
N LEU A 253 12.59 3.97 8.88
CA LEU A 253 13.68 3.36 9.65
C LEU A 253 14.66 4.41 10.19
N THR A 254 15.02 5.43 9.41
CA THR A 254 15.85 6.56 9.86
C THR A 254 15.13 7.36 10.95
N LYS A 255 13.82 7.59 10.82
CA LYS A 255 13.03 8.27 11.87
C LYS A 255 12.99 7.45 13.17
N LEU A 256 12.92 6.13 13.07
CA LEU A 256 12.91 5.25 14.24
C LEU A 256 14.24 5.26 15.03
N GLU A 257 15.38 5.59 14.42
CA GLU A 257 16.66 5.80 15.15
C GLU A 257 16.55 6.93 16.18
N ARG A 258 15.74 7.95 15.87
CA ARG A 258 15.50 9.11 16.73
C ARG A 258 14.31 8.95 17.65
N PHE A 259 13.44 7.98 17.38
CA PHE A 259 12.20 7.77 18.13
C PHE A 259 12.38 7.60 19.65
N PRO A 260 13.42 6.88 20.17
CA PRO A 260 13.62 6.75 21.60
C PRO A 260 13.84 8.09 22.33
N LYS A 261 14.36 9.10 21.62
CA LYS A 261 14.63 10.44 22.16
C LYS A 261 13.47 11.40 21.91
N ASP A 262 12.99 11.44 20.67
CA ASP A 262 12.09 12.50 20.19
C ASP A 262 10.61 12.04 20.18
N GLY A 263 10.38 10.74 20.41
CA GLY A 263 9.03 10.14 20.37
C GLY A 263 8.36 10.31 19.01
N PRO A 264 7.02 10.32 18.98
CA PRO A 264 6.24 10.43 17.74
C PRO A 264 6.50 11.72 16.93
N ARG A 265 7.11 12.72 17.50
CA ARG A 265 7.46 13.98 16.79
C ARG A 265 8.38 13.77 15.60
N VAL A 266 9.10 12.64 15.53
CA VAL A 266 9.95 12.29 14.38
C VAL A 266 9.15 12.18 13.08
N PHE A 267 7.83 11.94 13.14
CA PHE A 267 6.94 11.84 12.00
C PHE A 267 6.34 13.18 11.56
N ILE A 268 6.58 14.27 12.29
CA ILE A 268 6.25 15.64 11.82
C ILE A 268 7.23 15.96 10.70
N ASP A 269 6.79 15.85 9.46
CA ASP A 269 7.68 15.96 8.30
C ASP A 269 6.93 16.47 7.06
N PRO A 270 6.43 17.70 7.09
CA PRO A 270 5.79 18.30 5.91
C PRO A 270 6.76 18.51 4.74
N ALA A 271 8.07 18.67 5.02
CA ALA A 271 9.08 18.81 3.97
C ALA A 271 9.27 17.48 3.22
N GLY A 272 9.49 16.38 3.96
CA GLY A 272 9.61 15.05 3.35
C GLY A 272 8.35 14.62 2.57
N TYR A 273 7.15 15.04 3.02
CA TYR A 273 5.92 14.87 2.26
C TYR A 273 5.96 15.58 0.90
N ASN A 274 6.32 16.86 0.91
CA ASN A 274 6.38 17.65 -0.31
C ASN A 274 7.46 17.13 -1.29
N ASP A 275 8.61 16.72 -0.75
CA ASP A 275 9.69 16.13 -1.55
C ASP A 275 9.23 14.82 -2.18
N PHE A 276 8.61 13.91 -1.41
CA PHE A 276 8.07 12.65 -1.91
C PHE A 276 7.07 12.86 -3.07
N VAL A 277 6.09 13.76 -2.90
CA VAL A 277 5.09 14.05 -3.93
C VAL A 277 5.72 14.65 -5.17
N THR A 278 6.64 15.60 -4.98
CA THR A 278 7.35 16.27 -6.08
C THR A 278 8.20 15.29 -6.89
N ASP A 279 8.93 14.41 -6.24
CA ASP A 279 9.82 13.46 -6.90
C ASP A 279 9.04 12.34 -7.61
N ALA A 280 7.92 11.89 -7.04
CA ALA A 280 7.00 10.96 -7.68
C ALA A 280 6.41 11.57 -8.96
N GLN A 281 5.93 12.82 -8.90
CA GLN A 281 5.41 13.54 -10.06
C GLN A 281 6.45 13.68 -11.16
N LYS A 282 7.65 14.17 -10.84
CA LYS A 282 8.74 14.30 -11.83
C LYS A 282 9.11 12.97 -12.46
N THR A 283 9.05 11.88 -11.70
CA THR A 283 9.34 10.53 -12.20
C THR A 283 8.29 10.09 -13.20
N PHE A 284 7.01 10.32 -12.89
CA PHE A 284 5.90 10.07 -13.81
C PHE A 284 6.02 10.91 -15.10
N GLU A 285 6.26 12.21 -14.99
CA GLU A 285 6.38 13.12 -16.14
C GLU A 285 7.53 12.72 -17.07
N ARG A 286 8.68 12.32 -16.50
CA ARG A 286 9.82 11.81 -17.30
C ARG A 286 9.44 10.54 -18.05
N GLU A 287 8.78 9.60 -17.39
CA GLU A 287 8.38 8.34 -18.03
C GLU A 287 7.31 8.57 -19.10
N LEU A 288 6.31 9.40 -18.83
CA LEU A 288 5.29 9.78 -19.82
C LEU A 288 5.94 10.40 -21.06
N THR A 289 6.87 11.34 -20.87
CA THR A 289 7.62 11.98 -21.98
C THR A 289 8.42 10.94 -22.78
N ARG A 290 9.07 10.01 -22.08
CA ARG A 290 9.83 8.92 -22.71
C ARG A 290 8.92 8.02 -23.59
N GLN A 291 7.74 7.64 -23.05
CA GLN A 291 6.79 6.80 -23.79
C GLN A 291 6.17 7.57 -24.99
N GLN A 292 5.87 8.87 -24.84
CA GLN A 292 5.38 9.72 -25.94
C GLN A 292 6.42 9.82 -27.08
N ALA A 293 7.68 10.03 -26.74
CA ALA A 293 8.76 10.07 -27.73
C ALA A 293 8.93 8.73 -28.45
N ALA A 294 8.84 7.61 -27.74
CA ALA A 294 8.94 6.28 -28.32
C ALA A 294 7.74 5.94 -29.24
N ALA A 295 6.55 6.47 -28.96
CA ALA A 295 5.35 6.26 -29.77
C ALA A 295 5.31 7.11 -31.05
N ALA A 296 6.15 8.16 -31.15
CA ALA A 296 6.22 9.06 -32.31
C ALA A 296 7.14 8.51 -33.42
N HIS A 297 7.84 7.42 -33.18
CA HIS A 297 8.77 6.74 -34.09
C HIS A 297 8.30 5.33 -34.44
#